data_b9180ac00fdc51f72d963fe15993de92
#
_entry.id   b9180ac00fdc51f72d963fe15993de92
#
_cell.length_a   1.000
_cell.length_b   1.000
_cell.length_c   1.000
_cell.angle_alpha   90.00
_cell.angle_beta   90.00
_cell.angle_gamma   90.00
#
_symmetry.space_group_name_H-M   'P 1'
#
loop_
_entity.id
_entity.type
_entity.pdbx_description
1 polymer ?
#
loop_
_entity_poly.entity_id
_entity_poly.type
_entity_poly.pdbx_seq_one_letter_code
_entity_poly.pdbx_strand_id
1 'polypeptide(L)'
;MDGRFNTIAGWVLGSGIVLLGATLVTGELFKSERPEVMGYPIPGVQEEGAEGGGAAAEAPIAHYLQTADAARGEQLFTRCQSCHTVTNGGANGLGPNLWGTAGAPIAHRPDFSYSDGLKNHGGNWDWESLSAWLH
;
A
#
# COMPACT_ATOMS: atom_id res chain seq x y z
N MET A 1 -18.72 58.18 0.85
CA MET A 1 -18.25 56.76 0.89
C MET A 1 -17.34 56.68 2.12
N ASP A 2 -17.80 55.90 3.08
CA ASP A 2 -17.22 55.89 4.42
C ASP A 2 -15.80 55.33 4.42
N GLY A 3 -14.84 56.05 5.00
CA GLY A 3 -13.42 55.67 5.06
C GLY A 3 -13.22 54.25 5.68
N ARG A 4 -14.15 53.84 6.54
CA ARG A 4 -14.17 52.48 7.13
C ARG A 4 -14.35 51.38 6.09
N PHE A 5 -15.25 51.54 5.12
CA PHE A 5 -15.47 50.57 4.04
C PHE A 5 -14.19 50.43 3.18
N ASN A 6 -13.58 51.55 2.84
CA ASN A 6 -12.34 51.52 2.05
C ASN A 6 -11.18 50.87 2.79
N THR A 7 -11.07 51.09 4.10
CA THR A 7 -10.07 50.40 4.95
C THR A 7 -10.32 48.89 5.03
N ILE A 8 -11.56 48.45 5.25
CA ILE A 8 -11.92 47.04 5.29
C ILE A 8 -11.67 46.38 3.94
N ALA A 9 -12.10 46.99 2.86
CA ALA A 9 -11.85 46.49 1.50
C ALA A 9 -10.34 46.37 1.21
N GLY A 10 -9.53 47.37 1.64
CA GLY A 10 -8.09 47.30 1.53
C GLY A 10 -7.45 46.12 2.28
N TRP A 11 -7.90 45.86 3.51
CA TRP A 11 -7.43 44.70 4.27
C TRP A 11 -7.83 43.38 3.62
N VAL A 12 -9.06 43.22 3.15
CA VAL A 12 -9.56 42.02 2.48
C VAL A 12 -8.77 41.75 1.18
N LEU A 13 -8.62 42.78 0.35
CA LEU A 13 -7.87 42.64 -0.91
C LEU A 13 -6.37 42.37 -0.65
N GLY A 14 -5.76 43.09 0.29
CA GLY A 14 -4.36 42.92 0.65
C GLY A 14 -4.08 41.50 1.18
N SER A 15 -4.91 41.00 2.10
CA SER A 15 -4.77 39.61 2.61
C SER A 15 -5.01 38.58 1.52
N GLY A 16 -5.96 38.82 0.62
CA GLY A 16 -6.22 37.94 -0.53
C GLY A 16 -5.01 37.83 -1.47
N ILE A 17 -4.37 38.94 -1.77
CA ILE A 17 -3.15 38.98 -2.61
C ILE A 17 -2.00 38.22 -1.92
N VAL A 18 -1.80 38.41 -0.62
CA VAL A 18 -0.74 37.72 0.13
C VAL A 18 -0.99 36.23 0.15
N LEU A 19 -2.24 35.77 0.42
CA LEU A 19 -2.59 34.35 0.43
C LEU A 19 -2.41 33.73 -0.96
N LEU A 20 -2.88 34.40 -2.01
CA LEU A 20 -2.71 33.91 -3.38
C LEU A 20 -1.23 33.82 -3.75
N GLY A 21 -0.44 34.86 -3.44
CA GLY A 21 1.00 34.84 -3.69
C GLY A 21 1.71 33.71 -2.94
N ALA A 22 1.37 33.52 -1.67
CA ALA A 22 1.92 32.43 -0.87
C ALA A 22 1.56 31.04 -1.46
N THR A 23 0.30 30.83 -1.88
CA THR A 23 -0.12 29.56 -2.47
C THR A 23 0.56 29.28 -3.81
N LEU A 24 0.73 30.29 -4.65
CA LEU A 24 1.42 30.13 -5.94
C LEU A 24 2.91 29.82 -5.74
N VAL A 25 3.58 30.57 -4.87
CA VAL A 25 5.01 30.38 -4.58
C VAL A 25 5.25 29.01 -3.93
N THR A 26 4.49 28.67 -2.92
CA THR A 26 4.64 27.35 -2.27
C THR A 26 4.26 26.22 -3.21
N GLY A 27 3.23 26.37 -4.03
CA GLY A 27 2.84 25.39 -5.03
C GLY A 27 3.95 25.11 -6.04
N GLU A 28 4.70 26.13 -6.46
CA GLU A 28 5.82 25.96 -7.39
C GLU A 28 7.07 25.41 -6.69
N LEU A 29 7.39 25.89 -5.47
CA LEU A 29 8.57 25.42 -4.71
C LEU A 29 8.43 23.95 -4.25
N PHE A 30 7.22 23.51 -3.93
CA PHE A 30 6.95 22.14 -3.48
C PHE A 30 6.30 21.27 -4.57
N LYS A 31 6.38 21.69 -5.83
CA LYS A 31 5.93 20.91 -6.95
C LYS A 31 6.80 19.66 -7.07
N SER A 32 6.27 18.51 -6.67
CA SER A 32 6.94 17.25 -6.92
C SER A 32 6.69 16.85 -8.39
N GLU A 33 7.68 17.00 -9.22
CA GLU A 33 7.63 16.42 -10.57
C GLU A 33 7.78 14.91 -10.43
N ARG A 34 6.76 14.19 -10.87
CA ARG A 34 6.84 12.75 -10.95
C ARG A 34 7.84 12.41 -12.07
N PRO A 35 8.91 11.64 -11.82
CA PRO A 35 9.85 11.29 -12.87
C PRO A 35 9.13 10.56 -14.01
N GLU A 36 9.54 10.81 -15.25
CA GLU A 36 8.96 10.16 -16.45
C GLU A 36 9.08 8.64 -16.39
N VAL A 37 10.12 8.14 -15.75
CA VAL A 37 10.31 6.72 -15.47
C VAL A 37 10.24 6.52 -13.96
N MET A 38 9.17 5.87 -13.50
CA MET A 38 8.99 5.52 -12.09
C MET A 38 9.73 4.23 -11.77
N GLY A 39 10.59 4.30 -10.77
CA GLY A 39 11.29 3.13 -10.26
C GLY A 39 12.75 3.05 -10.71
N TYR A 40 13.45 2.09 -10.14
CA TYR A 40 14.82 1.75 -10.46
C TYR A 40 14.80 0.56 -11.44
N PRO A 41 15.44 0.65 -12.62
CA PRO A 41 15.48 -0.48 -13.54
C PRO A 41 16.26 -1.63 -12.91
N ILE A 42 15.59 -2.75 -12.65
CA ILE A 42 16.22 -3.96 -12.13
C ILE A 42 16.65 -4.79 -13.34
N PRO A 43 17.96 -5.04 -13.57
CA PRO A 43 18.41 -5.85 -14.68
C PRO A 43 17.80 -7.27 -14.59
N GLY A 44 17.11 -7.70 -15.65
CA GLY A 44 16.50 -9.03 -15.74
C GLY A 44 14.99 -9.10 -15.42
N VAL A 45 14.37 -7.99 -15.03
CA VAL A 45 12.91 -7.88 -15.00
C VAL A 45 12.46 -7.22 -16.30
N GLN A 46 11.70 -7.93 -17.12
CA GLN A 46 11.01 -7.32 -18.25
C GLN A 46 9.85 -6.50 -17.68
N GLU A 47 9.93 -5.17 -17.83
CA GLU A 47 8.80 -4.30 -17.58
C GLU A 47 7.74 -4.60 -18.65
N GLU A 48 6.75 -5.41 -18.31
CA GLU A 48 5.53 -5.50 -19.12
C GLU A 48 4.76 -4.19 -18.96
N GLY A 49 4.98 -3.26 -19.90
CA GLY A 49 4.05 -2.17 -20.22
C GLY A 49 4.09 -0.94 -19.31
N ALA A 50 5.10 -0.10 -19.45
CA ALA A 50 4.95 1.32 -19.16
C ALA A 50 4.17 2.02 -20.27
N GLU A 51 2.88 1.73 -20.40
CA GLU A 51 1.94 2.59 -21.13
C GLU A 51 0.76 2.92 -20.23
N GLY A 52 0.73 4.18 -19.81
CA GLY A 52 -0.46 4.96 -19.43
C GLY A 52 -1.41 4.34 -18.43
N GLY A 53 -1.31 4.74 -17.17
CA GLY A 53 -2.40 4.98 -16.22
C GLY A 53 -3.78 4.32 -16.40
N GLY A 54 -3.85 3.03 -16.63
CA GLY A 54 -5.01 2.20 -16.43
C GLY A 54 -4.50 0.92 -15.81
N ALA A 55 -4.94 0.58 -14.60
CA ALA A 55 -4.66 -0.72 -14.02
C ALA A 55 -5.14 -1.77 -15.02
N ALA A 56 -4.23 -2.34 -15.80
CA ALA A 56 -4.50 -3.58 -16.51
C ALA A 56 -4.99 -4.54 -15.44
N ALA A 57 -6.18 -5.11 -15.62
CA ALA A 57 -6.74 -6.04 -14.66
C ALA A 57 -5.70 -7.14 -14.46
N GLU A 58 -5.10 -7.16 -13.27
CA GLU A 58 -4.09 -8.14 -12.92
C GLU A 58 -4.66 -9.53 -13.11
N ALA A 59 -3.90 -10.43 -13.71
CA ALA A 59 -4.40 -11.78 -13.97
C ALA A 59 -4.78 -12.45 -12.64
N PRO A 60 -5.86 -13.24 -12.60
CA PRO A 60 -6.25 -13.94 -11.39
C PRO A 60 -5.09 -14.74 -10.81
N ILE A 61 -4.97 -14.81 -9.47
CA ILE A 61 -3.89 -15.53 -8.80
C ILE A 61 -3.72 -16.97 -9.30
N ALA A 62 -4.81 -17.60 -9.72
CA ALA A 62 -4.79 -18.93 -10.33
C ALA A 62 -3.89 -19.06 -11.55
N HIS A 63 -3.70 -17.96 -12.31
CA HIS A 63 -2.78 -17.93 -13.45
C HIS A 63 -1.32 -18.07 -12.98
N TYR A 64 -0.95 -17.35 -11.94
CA TYR A 64 0.41 -17.38 -11.39
C TYR A 64 0.73 -18.68 -10.65
N LEU A 65 -0.27 -19.30 -10.03
CA LEU A 65 -0.10 -20.57 -9.32
C LEU A 65 0.27 -21.74 -10.26
N GLN A 66 -0.04 -21.65 -11.55
CA GLN A 66 0.30 -22.72 -12.52
C GLN A 66 1.82 -22.89 -12.71
N THR A 67 2.58 -21.82 -12.52
CA THR A 67 4.04 -21.79 -12.68
C THR A 67 4.76 -21.47 -11.39
N ALA A 68 4.05 -21.48 -10.26
CA ALA A 68 4.61 -21.19 -8.95
C ALA A 68 5.63 -22.27 -8.53
N ASP A 69 6.71 -21.80 -7.92
CA ASP A 69 7.79 -22.64 -7.41
C ASP A 69 7.96 -22.41 -5.90
N ALA A 70 7.85 -23.48 -5.13
CA ALA A 70 7.92 -23.42 -3.67
C ALA A 70 9.30 -22.96 -3.17
N ALA A 71 10.40 -23.34 -3.86
CA ALA A 71 11.75 -22.93 -3.45
C ALA A 71 11.96 -21.42 -3.66
N ARG A 72 11.40 -20.86 -4.73
CA ARG A 72 11.37 -19.40 -4.92
C ARG A 72 10.53 -18.71 -3.86
N GLY A 73 9.38 -19.30 -3.51
CA GLY A 73 8.53 -18.82 -2.43
C GLY A 73 9.26 -18.76 -1.10
N GLU A 74 10.03 -19.79 -0.76
CA GLU A 74 10.84 -19.83 0.44
C GLU A 74 11.89 -18.70 0.47
N GLN A 75 12.56 -18.44 -0.65
CA GLN A 75 13.49 -17.31 -0.77
C GLN A 75 12.79 -15.95 -0.58
N LEU A 76 11.60 -15.76 -1.15
CA LEU A 76 10.83 -14.53 -0.97
C LEU A 76 10.33 -14.37 0.46
N PHE A 77 10.01 -15.47 1.14
CA PHE A 77 9.56 -15.46 2.52
C PHE A 77 10.59 -14.92 3.51
N THR A 78 11.88 -14.87 3.16
CA THR A 78 12.92 -14.23 3.98
C THR A 78 12.56 -12.80 4.39
N ARG A 79 11.78 -12.09 3.58
CA ARG A 79 11.28 -10.73 3.88
C ARG A 79 10.25 -10.70 5.03
N CYS A 80 9.57 -11.82 5.24
CA CYS A 80 8.51 -11.96 6.24
C CYS A 80 9.01 -12.58 7.55
N GLN A 81 10.18 -13.23 7.52
CA GLN A 81 10.76 -13.97 8.66
C GLN A 81 11.08 -13.10 9.87
N SER A 82 11.25 -11.79 9.69
CA SER A 82 11.46 -10.87 10.82
C SER A 82 10.25 -10.80 11.76
N CYS A 83 9.06 -11.12 11.26
CA CYS A 83 7.81 -11.01 12.00
C CYS A 83 7.06 -12.35 12.12
N HIS A 84 7.23 -13.25 11.17
CA HIS A 84 6.47 -14.50 11.07
C HIS A 84 7.37 -15.74 11.06
N THR A 85 6.87 -16.83 11.59
CA THR A 85 7.43 -18.17 11.43
C THR A 85 6.52 -19.03 10.56
N VAL A 86 7.05 -20.07 9.91
CA VAL A 86 6.28 -21.00 9.03
C VAL A 86 6.51 -22.46 9.38
N THR A 87 7.19 -22.75 10.48
CA THR A 87 7.39 -24.14 10.91
C THR A 87 6.18 -24.67 11.65
N ASN A 88 5.90 -25.96 11.50
CA ASN A 88 4.82 -26.61 12.25
C ASN A 88 5.06 -26.50 13.76
N GLY A 89 4.09 -25.94 14.48
CA GLY A 89 4.23 -25.67 15.91
C GLY A 89 5.22 -24.57 16.27
N GLY A 90 5.68 -23.78 15.29
CA GLY A 90 6.58 -22.65 15.53
C GLY A 90 5.92 -21.55 16.35
N ALA A 91 6.74 -20.83 17.12
CA ALA A 91 6.28 -19.73 17.94
C ALA A 91 5.75 -18.55 17.10
N ASN A 92 4.81 -17.80 17.66
CA ASN A 92 4.44 -16.49 17.12
C ASN A 92 5.60 -15.50 17.34
N GLY A 93 5.79 -14.59 16.38
CA GLY A 93 6.68 -13.45 16.49
C GLY A 93 5.91 -12.15 16.73
N LEU A 94 6.29 -11.07 16.05
CA LEU A 94 5.47 -9.85 15.96
C LEU A 94 4.14 -10.13 15.27
N GLY A 95 4.15 -11.07 14.31
CA GLY A 95 2.97 -11.63 13.66
C GLY A 95 2.75 -13.10 14.06
N PRO A 96 1.60 -13.68 13.68
CA PRO A 96 1.31 -15.08 13.95
C PRO A 96 2.23 -16.02 13.16
N ASN A 97 2.39 -17.25 13.66
CA ASN A 97 2.94 -18.34 12.87
C ASN A 97 2.01 -18.64 11.69
N LEU A 98 2.56 -18.76 10.49
CA LEU A 98 1.82 -18.92 9.24
C LEU A 98 1.70 -20.37 8.76
N TRP A 99 2.15 -21.35 9.55
CA TRP A 99 1.96 -22.75 9.20
C TRP A 99 0.48 -23.11 9.11
N GLY A 100 0.07 -23.66 7.95
CA GLY A 100 -1.30 -24.06 7.71
C GLY A 100 -2.29 -22.91 7.54
N THR A 101 -1.82 -21.69 7.26
CA THR A 101 -2.69 -20.52 7.08
C THR A 101 -3.50 -20.61 5.79
N ALA A 102 -2.92 -21.12 4.70
CA ALA A 102 -3.65 -21.28 3.45
C ALA A 102 -4.83 -22.26 3.62
N GLY A 103 -6.04 -21.78 3.33
CA GLY A 103 -7.30 -22.50 3.51
C GLY A 103 -7.90 -22.40 4.92
N ALA A 104 -7.16 -21.93 5.92
CA ALA A 104 -7.65 -21.77 7.29
C ALA A 104 -8.57 -20.56 7.44
N PRO A 105 -9.45 -20.53 8.46
CA PRO A 105 -10.22 -19.33 8.79
C PRO A 105 -9.32 -18.14 9.09
N ILE A 106 -9.77 -16.94 8.72
CA ILE A 106 -9.07 -15.70 9.07
C ILE A 106 -9.05 -15.57 10.60
N ALA A 107 -7.91 -15.13 11.15
CA ALA A 107 -7.67 -15.09 12.59
C ALA A 107 -7.78 -16.44 13.32
N HIS A 108 -7.42 -17.55 12.68
CA HIS A 108 -7.60 -18.93 13.17
C HIS A 108 -6.70 -19.31 14.35
N ARG A 109 -5.66 -18.55 14.65
CA ARG A 109 -4.72 -18.88 15.74
C ARG A 109 -5.26 -18.38 17.09
N PRO A 110 -5.64 -19.27 18.02
CA PRO A 110 -6.15 -18.85 19.33
C PRO A 110 -5.07 -18.27 20.25
N ASP A 111 -3.82 -18.58 19.97
CA ASP A 111 -2.63 -18.19 20.73
C ASP A 111 -2.03 -16.85 20.26
N PHE A 112 -2.67 -16.17 19.28
CA PHE A 112 -2.23 -14.88 18.77
C PHE A 112 -3.30 -13.80 18.94
N SER A 113 -2.89 -12.61 19.38
CA SER A 113 -3.80 -11.47 19.58
C SER A 113 -4.00 -10.68 18.28
N TYR A 114 -4.97 -11.09 17.48
CA TYR A 114 -5.37 -10.36 16.28
C TYR A 114 -6.11 -9.08 16.60
N SER A 115 -6.06 -8.11 15.68
CA SER A 115 -6.91 -6.92 15.75
C SER A 115 -8.40 -7.29 15.64
N ASP A 116 -9.27 -6.44 16.19
CA ASP A 116 -10.71 -6.66 16.08
C ASP A 116 -11.20 -6.62 14.64
N GLY A 117 -10.59 -5.78 13.78
CA GLY A 117 -10.86 -5.77 12.35
C GLY A 117 -10.63 -7.13 11.69
N LEU A 118 -9.51 -7.79 11.99
CA LEU A 118 -9.21 -9.10 11.42
C LEU A 118 -10.08 -10.21 12.00
N LYS A 119 -10.37 -10.18 13.31
CA LYS A 119 -11.29 -11.13 13.95
C LYS A 119 -12.70 -11.06 13.37
N ASN A 120 -13.17 -9.85 13.06
CA ASN A 120 -14.52 -9.60 12.57
C ASN A 120 -14.62 -9.72 11.03
N HIS A 121 -13.50 -9.89 10.33
CA HIS A 121 -13.49 -9.98 8.87
C HIS A 121 -14.27 -11.21 8.37
N GLY A 122 -14.09 -12.34 9.05
CA GLY A 122 -14.70 -13.63 8.63
C GLY A 122 -14.08 -14.20 7.35
N GLY A 123 -14.53 -15.40 6.96
CA GLY A 123 -14.01 -16.08 5.77
C GLY A 123 -12.73 -16.87 6.02
N ASN A 124 -12.15 -17.37 4.94
CA ASN A 124 -10.94 -18.20 4.97
C ASN A 124 -9.83 -17.53 4.14
N TRP A 125 -8.59 -17.91 4.44
CA TRP A 125 -7.42 -17.56 3.64
C TRP A 125 -7.33 -18.44 2.38
N ASP A 126 -8.23 -18.22 1.41
CA ASP A 126 -8.08 -18.79 0.07
C ASP A 126 -7.02 -18.01 -0.74
N TRP A 127 -6.76 -18.46 -1.95
CA TRP A 127 -5.72 -17.85 -2.79
C TRP A 127 -6.02 -16.41 -3.17
N GLU A 128 -7.28 -16.08 -3.42
CA GLU A 128 -7.73 -14.74 -3.76
C GLU A 128 -7.60 -13.79 -2.57
N SER A 129 -8.07 -14.20 -1.39
CA SER A 129 -7.99 -13.40 -0.17
C SER A 129 -6.55 -13.20 0.30
N LEU A 130 -5.69 -14.24 0.18
CA LEU A 130 -4.25 -14.10 0.45
C LEU A 130 -3.57 -13.16 -0.54
N SER A 131 -3.90 -13.27 -1.83
CA SER A 131 -3.36 -12.37 -2.84
C SER A 131 -3.76 -10.93 -2.56
N ALA A 132 -5.05 -10.69 -2.32
CA ALA A 132 -5.56 -9.35 -1.99
C ALA A 132 -4.97 -8.76 -0.69
N TRP A 133 -4.65 -9.63 0.29
CA TRP A 133 -4.03 -9.20 1.54
C TRP A 133 -2.56 -8.79 1.39
N LEU A 134 -1.85 -9.39 0.43
CA LEU A 134 -0.42 -9.14 0.20
C LEU A 134 -0.15 -7.99 -0.79
N HIS A 135 -1.17 -7.49 -1.49
CA HIS A 135 -1.13 -6.30 -2.35
C HIS A 135 -1.38 -5.01 -1.57
#